data_c0b861ce1c1236db7e69834421701290
#
_entry.id   c0b861ce1c1236db7e69834421701290
#
_cell.length_a   1.000
_cell.length_b   1.000
_cell.length_c   1.000
_cell.angle_alpha   90.00
_cell.angle_beta   90.00
_cell.angle_gamma   90.00
#
_symmetry.space_group_name_H-M   'P 1'
#
loop_
_entity.id
_entity.type
_entity.pdbx_description
1 polymer ?
#
loop_
_entity_poly.entity_id
_entity_poly.type
_entity_poly.pdbx_seq_one_letter_code
_entity_poly.pdbx_strand_id
1 'polypeptide(L)'
;MKKVVLVSILSCVTIAVTAQSGKYFEPENIKTVMQKTAKWQLKNPKHEPNDWTNGAFYAGIYAAWETTQSEDLYMALLDMGNSTQWKPAELWYHADDIAICQTYIDIFRKEKKQEMIQATVNTVSKLLANPYPVRGIEVIKWWWCDALFMGPATLVKLGITVKNDEYLKKNDEYFKECYDLLYNREERLFARDLGYVIKNDDKDRWEANGKRIFWSRGNGWVMGGLVRILKELPKDYPVRPFYEQLFKDMAAKIISLQQADGLWRASLLDPDSYPGGEVSGSGFFCYALAWGVNNNLLDEATYKPVVKKTWTALNDCVNDEGRVGWVQPIGADPRKNFTADSWEVYGTGAFLLAGSEVIKFK
;
A
#
# COMPACT_ATOMS: atom_id res chain seq x y z
N MET A 1 9.15 40.46 39.49
CA MET A 1 9.51 39.02 39.56
C MET A 1 8.37 38.16 39.01
N LYS A 2 8.07 38.20 37.68
CA LYS A 2 7.03 37.34 37.06
C LYS A 2 7.39 36.91 35.62
N LYS A 3 8.67 36.75 35.25
CA LYS A 3 9.07 36.35 33.88
C LYS A 3 9.90 35.05 33.79
N VAL A 4 10.13 34.32 34.87
CA VAL A 4 11.03 33.13 34.86
C VAL A 4 10.27 31.79 34.80
N VAL A 5 8.96 31.75 35.09
CA VAL A 5 8.21 30.49 35.20
C VAL A 5 7.68 29.96 33.84
N LEU A 6 7.60 30.79 32.77
CA LEU A 6 7.02 30.34 31.48
C LEU A 6 8.02 29.56 30.61
N VAL A 7 9.33 29.70 30.78
CA VAL A 7 10.35 29.06 29.94
C VAL A 7 10.57 27.58 30.31
N SER A 8 10.40 27.22 31.60
CA SER A 8 10.62 25.84 32.07
C SER A 8 9.50 24.85 31.68
N ILE A 9 8.29 25.32 31.47
CA ILE A 9 7.16 24.44 31.09
C ILE A 9 7.25 24.08 29.59
N LEU A 10 7.69 25.00 28.74
CA LEU A 10 7.81 24.78 27.30
C LEU A 10 8.95 23.78 26.96
N SER A 11 10.06 23.82 27.72
CA SER A 11 11.18 22.90 27.53
C SER A 11 10.89 21.47 28.04
N CYS A 12 10.07 21.29 29.08
CA CYS A 12 9.69 19.98 29.55
C CYS A 12 8.70 19.27 28.61
N VAL A 13 7.78 19.99 27.97
CA VAL A 13 6.82 19.44 27.00
C VAL A 13 7.54 19.02 25.71
N THR A 14 8.46 19.82 25.21
CA THR A 14 9.25 19.47 24.02
C THR A 14 10.18 18.29 24.23
N ILE A 15 10.80 18.15 25.41
CA ILE A 15 11.66 17.01 25.74
C ILE A 15 10.84 15.71 25.89
N ALA A 16 9.63 15.78 26.46
CA ALA A 16 8.75 14.61 26.57
C ALA A 16 8.26 14.11 25.22
N VAL A 17 7.87 15.01 24.31
CA VAL A 17 7.40 14.67 22.94
C VAL A 17 8.54 14.07 22.11
N THR A 18 9.76 14.60 22.21
CA THR A 18 10.91 14.06 21.47
C THR A 18 11.39 12.72 22.04
N ALA A 19 11.29 12.50 23.34
CA ALA A 19 11.63 11.21 23.97
C ALA A 19 10.61 10.12 23.62
N GLN A 20 9.33 10.45 23.52
CA GLN A 20 8.29 9.51 23.13
C GLN A 20 8.38 9.14 21.64
N SER A 21 8.67 10.10 20.77
CA SER A 21 8.85 9.82 19.33
C SER A 21 10.09 8.94 19.08
N GLY A 22 11.16 9.06 19.84
CA GLY A 22 12.35 8.21 19.71
C GLY A 22 12.05 6.71 19.89
N LYS A 23 11.14 6.38 20.81
CA LYS A 23 10.76 4.97 21.09
C LYS A 23 10.14 4.25 19.88
N TYR A 24 9.43 4.96 19.00
CA TYR A 24 8.81 4.35 17.82
C TYR A 24 9.81 3.86 16.78
N PHE A 25 11.09 4.23 16.89
CA PHE A 25 12.14 3.84 15.93
C PHE A 25 13.10 2.80 16.49
N GLU A 26 12.96 2.42 17.76
CA GLU A 26 13.71 1.31 18.31
C GLU A 26 13.27 -0.01 17.66
N PRO A 27 14.21 -0.83 17.11
CA PRO A 27 13.84 -2.03 16.37
C PRO A 27 12.90 -2.97 17.12
N GLU A 28 13.11 -3.16 18.41
CA GLU A 28 12.26 -4.04 19.22
C GLU A 28 10.85 -3.48 19.44
N ASN A 29 10.70 -2.15 19.50
CA ASN A 29 9.38 -1.53 19.58
C ASN A 29 8.63 -1.62 18.25
N ILE A 30 9.33 -1.47 17.10
CA ILE A 30 8.74 -1.69 15.78
C ILE A 30 8.25 -3.14 15.66
N LYS A 31 9.07 -4.14 16.01
CA LYS A 31 8.67 -5.55 16.00
C LYS A 31 7.47 -5.80 16.91
N THR A 32 7.47 -5.23 18.10
CA THR A 32 6.41 -5.38 19.11
C THR A 32 5.08 -4.84 18.57
N VAL A 33 5.05 -3.63 18.01
CA VAL A 33 3.81 -3.06 17.48
C VAL A 33 3.34 -3.81 16.24
N MET A 34 4.25 -4.25 15.36
CA MET A 34 3.89 -5.09 14.20
C MET A 34 3.25 -6.41 14.64
N GLN A 35 3.83 -7.11 15.61
CA GLN A 35 3.24 -8.35 16.13
C GLN A 35 1.88 -8.11 16.81
N LYS A 36 1.77 -7.03 17.56
CA LYS A 36 0.53 -6.64 18.26
C LYS A 36 -0.61 -6.38 17.26
N THR A 37 -0.36 -5.57 16.24
CA THR A 37 -1.36 -5.23 15.21
C THR A 37 -1.71 -6.43 14.33
N ALA A 38 -0.72 -7.23 13.95
CA ALA A 38 -0.93 -8.46 13.20
C ALA A 38 -1.80 -9.46 13.99
N LYS A 39 -1.48 -9.71 15.26
CA LYS A 39 -2.23 -10.62 16.13
C LYS A 39 -3.65 -10.15 16.41
N TRP A 40 -3.83 -8.83 16.59
CA TRP A 40 -5.18 -8.26 16.74
C TRP A 40 -6.01 -8.53 15.48
N GLN A 41 -5.47 -8.21 14.29
CA GLN A 41 -6.21 -8.36 13.04
C GLN A 41 -6.50 -9.82 12.70
N LEU A 42 -5.58 -10.74 12.96
CA LEU A 42 -5.80 -12.20 12.77
C LEU A 42 -6.93 -12.73 13.66
N LYS A 43 -7.11 -12.18 14.87
CA LYS A 43 -8.22 -12.49 15.77
C LYS A 43 -9.55 -11.83 15.38
N ASN A 44 -9.49 -10.80 14.54
CA ASN A 44 -10.65 -10.05 14.08
C ASN A 44 -10.70 -10.08 12.55
N PRO A 45 -10.97 -11.23 11.93
CA PRO A 45 -11.15 -11.33 10.48
C PRO A 45 -12.41 -10.58 10.06
N LYS A 46 -12.42 -10.01 8.86
CA LYS A 46 -13.55 -9.21 8.37
C LYS A 46 -14.07 -9.67 7.01
N HIS A 47 -13.23 -10.26 6.21
CA HIS A 47 -13.51 -10.70 4.84
C HIS A 47 -12.98 -12.10 4.62
N GLU A 48 -13.42 -12.77 3.55
CA GLU A 48 -12.89 -14.07 3.17
C GLU A 48 -11.36 -13.99 2.96
N PRO A 49 -10.60 -15.03 3.33
CA PRO A 49 -9.13 -14.97 3.33
C PRO A 49 -8.52 -14.64 1.96
N ASN A 50 -9.16 -15.01 0.85
CA ASN A 50 -8.72 -14.71 -0.51
C ASN A 50 -9.40 -13.48 -1.14
N ASP A 51 -10.20 -12.73 -0.38
CA ASP A 51 -10.72 -11.44 -0.82
C ASP A 51 -9.58 -10.43 -1.04
N TRP A 52 -9.75 -9.49 -1.96
CA TRP A 52 -8.75 -8.49 -2.31
C TRP A 52 -8.27 -7.64 -1.12
N THR A 53 -9.16 -7.39 -0.16
CA THR A 53 -8.83 -6.64 1.06
C THR A 53 -7.74 -7.33 1.87
N ASN A 54 -7.75 -8.66 1.87
CA ASN A 54 -6.77 -9.51 2.49
C ASN A 54 -5.47 -9.66 1.66
N GLY A 55 -5.48 -9.32 0.37
CA GLY A 55 -4.27 -9.34 -0.46
C GLY A 55 -3.14 -8.48 0.13
N ALA A 56 -3.46 -7.25 0.55
CA ALA A 56 -2.49 -6.38 1.23
C ALA A 56 -2.23 -6.79 2.67
N PHE A 57 -3.24 -7.29 3.38
CA PHE A 57 -3.08 -7.75 4.76
C PHE A 57 -2.09 -8.90 4.86
N TYR A 58 -2.27 -9.96 4.10
CA TYR A 58 -1.35 -11.10 4.14
C TYR A 58 0.02 -10.79 3.54
N ALA A 59 0.12 -9.86 2.57
CA ALA A 59 1.42 -9.31 2.17
C ALA A 59 2.12 -8.59 3.34
N GLY A 60 1.37 -7.87 4.16
CA GLY A 60 1.85 -7.26 5.41
C GLY A 60 2.22 -8.29 6.48
N ILE A 61 1.43 -9.36 6.65
CA ILE A 61 1.75 -10.48 7.57
C ILE A 61 3.07 -11.16 7.15
N TYR A 62 3.26 -11.39 5.84
CA TYR A 62 4.51 -11.98 5.34
C TYR A 62 5.71 -11.07 5.65
N ALA A 63 5.60 -9.76 5.39
CA ALA A 63 6.63 -8.80 5.72
C ALA A 63 6.90 -8.69 7.24
N ALA A 64 5.84 -8.79 8.06
CA ALA A 64 5.96 -8.82 9.52
C ALA A 64 6.66 -10.10 10.00
N TRP A 65 6.33 -11.25 9.41
CA TRP A 65 7.04 -12.49 9.69
C TRP A 65 8.52 -12.40 9.32
N GLU A 66 8.87 -11.93 8.13
CA GLU A 66 10.28 -11.73 7.74
C GLU A 66 11.04 -10.80 8.70
N THR A 67 10.36 -9.77 9.21
CA THR A 67 10.93 -8.78 10.12
C THR A 67 11.11 -9.31 11.54
N THR A 68 10.12 -10.04 12.05
CA THR A 68 10.03 -10.43 13.47
C THR A 68 10.44 -11.87 13.73
N GLN A 69 10.47 -12.71 12.70
CA GLN A 69 10.68 -14.16 12.76
C GLN A 69 9.67 -14.88 13.68
N SER A 70 8.46 -14.32 13.81
CA SER A 70 7.39 -14.89 14.63
C SER A 70 6.79 -16.11 13.97
N GLU A 71 6.91 -17.28 14.61
CA GLU A 71 6.34 -18.54 14.14
C GLU A 71 4.80 -18.47 14.01
N ASP A 72 4.13 -17.80 14.97
CA ASP A 72 2.67 -17.61 14.93
C ASP A 72 2.21 -16.93 13.63
N LEU A 73 2.98 -15.92 13.13
CA LEU A 73 2.64 -15.23 11.90
C LEU A 73 2.87 -16.12 10.68
N TYR A 74 3.89 -16.96 10.70
CA TYR A 74 4.13 -17.91 9.62
C TYR A 74 3.06 -19.00 9.56
N MET A 75 2.67 -19.52 10.72
CA MET A 75 1.56 -20.48 10.80
C MET A 75 0.25 -19.87 10.27
N ALA A 76 -0.04 -18.61 10.61
CA ALA A 76 -1.22 -17.92 10.08
C ALA A 76 -1.21 -17.78 8.54
N LEU A 77 -0.02 -17.59 7.93
CA LEU A 77 0.13 -17.60 6.47
C LEU A 77 -0.17 -18.98 5.86
N LEU A 78 0.32 -20.06 6.48
CA LEU A 78 0.03 -21.42 6.03
C LEU A 78 -1.44 -21.78 6.21
N ASP A 79 -2.05 -21.41 7.34
CA ASP A 79 -3.46 -21.64 7.62
C ASP A 79 -4.35 -20.92 6.60
N MET A 80 -4.03 -19.66 6.25
CA MET A 80 -4.72 -18.92 5.21
C MET A 80 -4.63 -19.65 3.86
N GLY A 81 -3.44 -20.06 3.43
CA GLY A 81 -3.26 -20.78 2.17
C GLY A 81 -4.00 -22.12 2.15
N ASN A 82 -3.96 -22.86 3.23
CA ASN A 82 -4.67 -24.15 3.37
C ASN A 82 -6.19 -23.95 3.36
N SER A 83 -6.72 -22.94 4.07
CA SER A 83 -8.16 -22.66 4.13
C SER A 83 -8.73 -22.29 2.75
N THR A 84 -7.98 -21.58 1.93
CA THR A 84 -8.34 -21.20 0.56
C THR A 84 -7.96 -22.26 -0.47
N GLN A 85 -7.33 -23.37 -0.06
CA GLN A 85 -6.75 -24.36 -0.97
C GLN A 85 -5.78 -23.74 -1.98
N TRP A 86 -5.09 -22.68 -1.59
CA TRP A 86 -4.16 -21.92 -2.44
C TRP A 86 -4.80 -21.36 -3.72
N LYS A 87 -6.12 -21.15 -3.71
CA LYS A 87 -6.87 -20.63 -4.87
C LYS A 87 -7.01 -19.11 -4.77
N PRO A 88 -6.87 -18.38 -5.88
CA PRO A 88 -7.30 -16.99 -5.98
C PRO A 88 -8.81 -16.89 -5.77
N ALA A 89 -9.37 -15.68 -5.69
CA ALA A 89 -10.82 -15.50 -5.67
C ALA A 89 -11.46 -15.85 -7.05
N GLU A 90 -12.75 -15.60 -7.22
CA GLU A 90 -13.54 -16.25 -8.28
C GLU A 90 -13.30 -15.69 -9.69
N LEU A 91 -13.09 -14.37 -9.81
CA LEU A 91 -13.04 -13.70 -11.09
C LEU A 91 -11.63 -13.75 -11.70
N TRP A 92 -11.33 -14.80 -12.44
CA TRP A 92 -10.01 -15.07 -13.02
C TRP A 92 -9.43 -13.91 -13.86
N TYR A 93 -10.26 -12.99 -14.36
CA TYR A 93 -9.87 -11.83 -15.18
C TYR A 93 -9.66 -10.56 -14.37
N HIS A 94 -10.00 -10.53 -13.10
CA HIS A 94 -10.00 -9.33 -12.26
C HIS A 94 -8.73 -9.23 -11.42
N ALA A 95 -8.14 -8.03 -11.35
CA ALA A 95 -6.89 -7.83 -10.60
C ALA A 95 -7.04 -8.12 -9.12
N ASP A 96 -8.17 -7.71 -8.53
CA ASP A 96 -8.44 -7.89 -7.10
C ASP A 96 -8.43 -9.35 -6.71
N ASP A 97 -8.99 -10.21 -7.56
CA ASP A 97 -9.12 -11.65 -7.28
C ASP A 97 -7.78 -12.41 -7.27
N ILE A 98 -6.74 -11.85 -7.89
CA ILE A 98 -5.39 -12.43 -7.86
C ILE A 98 -4.44 -11.73 -6.87
N ALA A 99 -4.92 -10.76 -6.09
CA ALA A 99 -4.09 -10.01 -5.15
C ALA A 99 -3.46 -10.91 -4.07
N ILE A 100 -4.20 -11.86 -3.53
CA ILE A 100 -3.74 -12.81 -2.51
C ILE A 100 -2.62 -13.72 -3.01
N CYS A 101 -2.58 -13.96 -4.34
CA CYS A 101 -1.57 -14.81 -4.96
C CYS A 101 -0.15 -14.29 -4.76
N GLN A 102 0.03 -12.99 -4.51
CA GLN A 102 1.34 -12.45 -4.15
C GLN A 102 1.92 -13.16 -2.92
N THR A 103 1.09 -13.39 -1.91
CA THR A 103 1.49 -14.09 -0.69
C THR A 103 1.67 -15.59 -0.93
N TYR A 104 0.82 -16.23 -1.74
CA TYR A 104 1.02 -17.63 -2.13
C TYR A 104 2.37 -17.86 -2.81
N ILE A 105 2.77 -16.95 -3.71
CA ILE A 105 4.08 -17.03 -4.38
C ILE A 105 5.22 -16.88 -3.37
N ASP A 106 5.11 -15.95 -2.41
CA ASP A 106 6.13 -15.77 -1.36
C ASP A 106 6.30 -17.03 -0.53
N ILE A 107 5.18 -17.66 -0.09
CA ILE A 107 5.21 -18.89 0.68
C ILE A 107 5.76 -20.06 -0.16
N PHE A 108 5.34 -20.18 -1.44
CA PHE A 108 5.90 -21.17 -2.35
C PHE A 108 7.41 -21.04 -2.52
N ARG A 109 7.94 -19.83 -2.60
CA ARG A 109 9.39 -19.62 -2.71
C ARG A 109 10.16 -20.22 -1.54
N LYS A 110 9.55 -20.29 -0.36
CA LYS A 110 10.11 -20.92 0.84
C LYS A 110 9.84 -22.42 0.88
N GLU A 111 8.59 -22.83 0.74
CA GLU A 111 8.14 -24.22 0.94
C GLU A 111 8.42 -25.15 -0.26
N LYS A 112 8.47 -24.60 -1.48
CA LYS A 112 8.69 -25.33 -2.75
C LYS A 112 7.63 -26.39 -3.08
N LYS A 113 6.43 -26.28 -2.51
CA LYS A 113 5.32 -27.21 -2.77
C LYS A 113 4.45 -26.68 -3.91
N GLN A 114 4.37 -27.42 -5.03
CA GLN A 114 3.73 -26.98 -6.27
C GLN A 114 2.25 -26.62 -6.11
N GLU A 115 1.53 -27.28 -5.22
CA GLU A 115 0.12 -27.00 -4.92
C GLU A 115 -0.11 -25.56 -4.47
N MET A 116 0.88 -24.89 -3.87
CA MET A 116 0.76 -23.52 -3.36
C MET A 116 0.68 -22.45 -4.45
N ILE A 117 1.11 -22.75 -5.69
CA ILE A 117 1.05 -21.79 -6.79
C ILE A 117 0.34 -22.31 -8.05
N GLN A 118 -0.02 -23.58 -8.10
CA GLN A 118 -0.57 -24.15 -9.34
C GLN A 118 -1.86 -23.43 -9.79
N ALA A 119 -2.75 -23.11 -8.85
CA ALA A 119 -3.97 -22.38 -9.16
C ALA A 119 -3.66 -20.96 -9.65
N THR A 120 -2.66 -20.28 -9.06
CA THR A 120 -2.18 -18.97 -9.51
C THR A 120 -1.66 -19.03 -10.94
N VAL A 121 -0.80 -20.01 -11.25
CA VAL A 121 -0.29 -20.22 -12.62
C VAL A 121 -1.44 -20.41 -13.62
N ASN A 122 -2.40 -21.28 -13.30
CA ASN A 122 -3.54 -21.56 -14.16
C ASN A 122 -4.39 -20.31 -14.40
N THR A 123 -4.68 -19.54 -13.34
CA THR A 123 -5.50 -18.32 -13.41
C THR A 123 -4.80 -17.23 -14.22
N VAL A 124 -3.51 -16.96 -13.96
CA VAL A 124 -2.74 -15.96 -14.70
C VAL A 124 -2.57 -16.36 -16.16
N SER A 125 -2.29 -17.64 -16.46
CA SER A 125 -2.21 -18.13 -17.86
C SER A 125 -3.53 -17.93 -18.60
N LYS A 126 -4.66 -18.22 -17.93
CA LYS A 126 -6.00 -17.98 -18.50
C LYS A 126 -6.24 -16.49 -18.74
N LEU A 127 -5.86 -15.62 -17.80
CA LEU A 127 -5.98 -14.16 -17.91
C LEU A 127 -5.20 -13.64 -19.11
N LEU A 128 -3.97 -14.11 -19.32
CA LEU A 128 -3.11 -13.66 -20.43
C LEU A 128 -3.58 -14.19 -21.80
N ALA A 129 -4.13 -15.42 -21.83
CA ALA A 129 -4.62 -16.03 -23.06
C ALA A 129 -5.93 -15.42 -23.57
N ASN A 130 -6.65 -14.67 -22.73
CA ASN A 130 -7.95 -14.11 -23.09
C ASN A 130 -7.86 -12.61 -23.28
N PRO A 131 -8.24 -12.09 -24.46
CA PRO A 131 -8.29 -10.67 -24.70
C PRO A 131 -9.39 -10.03 -23.84
N TYR A 132 -9.27 -8.75 -23.63
CA TYR A 132 -10.34 -7.92 -23.06
C TYR A 132 -11.07 -7.16 -24.18
N PRO A 133 -12.25 -6.60 -23.90
CA PRO A 133 -12.96 -6.65 -22.62
C PRO A 133 -13.60 -8.03 -22.37
N VAL A 134 -13.64 -8.45 -21.09
CA VAL A 134 -14.29 -9.70 -20.70
C VAL A 134 -15.80 -9.53 -20.57
N ARG A 135 -16.24 -8.41 -19.96
CA ARG A 135 -17.66 -8.06 -19.78
C ARG A 135 -18.19 -7.08 -20.81
N GLY A 136 -17.36 -6.63 -21.74
CA GLY A 136 -17.72 -5.67 -22.78
C GLY A 136 -17.81 -4.20 -22.33
N ILE A 137 -17.53 -3.92 -21.07
CA ILE A 137 -17.55 -2.57 -20.48
C ILE A 137 -16.14 -2.06 -20.13
N GLU A 138 -15.18 -2.93 -20.00
CA GLU A 138 -13.79 -2.61 -19.72
C GLU A 138 -13.11 -2.12 -21.00
N VAL A 139 -12.39 -1.00 -20.89
CA VAL A 139 -11.60 -0.43 -21.99
C VAL A 139 -10.23 -1.08 -22.06
N ILE A 140 -9.63 -1.33 -20.87
CA ILE A 140 -8.31 -1.93 -20.70
C ILE A 140 -8.34 -2.95 -19.55
N LYS A 141 -7.27 -3.74 -19.41
CA LYS A 141 -7.21 -4.81 -18.41
C LYS A 141 -7.27 -4.26 -16.96
N TRP A 142 -6.50 -3.24 -16.66
CA TRP A 142 -6.46 -2.58 -15.34
C TRP A 142 -7.07 -1.17 -15.44
N TRP A 143 -8.41 -1.06 -15.41
CA TRP A 143 -9.14 0.18 -15.65
C TRP A 143 -9.33 1.08 -14.42
N TRP A 144 -8.77 0.69 -13.27
CA TRP A 144 -8.76 1.49 -12.03
C TRP A 144 -7.38 1.43 -11.37
N CYS A 145 -6.97 2.52 -10.69
CA CYS A 145 -5.60 2.66 -10.20
C CYS A 145 -5.22 1.65 -9.10
N ASP A 146 -6.18 1.22 -8.29
CA ASP A 146 -5.94 0.24 -7.22
C ASP A 146 -5.44 -1.11 -7.79
N ALA A 147 -5.89 -1.46 -9.00
CA ALA A 147 -5.43 -2.66 -9.69
C ALA A 147 -3.92 -2.75 -9.81
N LEU A 148 -3.21 -1.61 -9.83
CA LEU A 148 -1.75 -1.55 -9.97
C LEU A 148 -0.98 -2.11 -8.76
N PHE A 149 -1.64 -2.27 -7.60
CA PHE A 149 -1.11 -3.07 -6.49
C PHE A 149 -1.42 -4.56 -6.67
N MET A 150 -2.59 -4.88 -7.18
CA MET A 150 -3.17 -6.22 -7.14
C MET A 150 -2.60 -7.12 -8.25
N GLY A 151 -2.89 -6.79 -9.50
CA GLY A 151 -2.51 -7.58 -10.68
C GLY A 151 -1.03 -7.52 -11.02
N PRO A 152 -0.45 -6.33 -11.28
CA PRO A 152 0.94 -6.17 -11.70
C PRO A 152 1.94 -6.85 -10.78
N ALA A 153 1.83 -6.65 -9.47
CA ALA A 153 2.74 -7.28 -8.52
C ALA A 153 2.64 -8.82 -8.55
N THR A 154 1.44 -9.38 -8.76
CA THR A 154 1.24 -10.82 -8.92
C THR A 154 1.91 -11.34 -10.20
N LEU A 155 1.71 -10.66 -11.34
CA LEU A 155 2.29 -11.06 -12.62
C LEU A 155 3.83 -11.03 -12.58
N VAL A 156 4.41 -9.95 -12.07
CA VAL A 156 5.87 -9.81 -11.99
C VAL A 156 6.47 -10.86 -11.04
N LYS A 157 5.91 -11.01 -9.83
CA LYS A 157 6.36 -12.05 -8.90
C LYS A 157 6.30 -13.45 -9.49
N LEU A 158 5.18 -13.79 -10.12
CA LEU A 158 5.00 -15.08 -10.75
C LEU A 158 6.00 -15.29 -11.88
N GLY A 159 6.14 -14.32 -12.79
CA GLY A 159 7.05 -14.37 -13.93
C GLY A 159 8.49 -14.65 -13.51
N ILE A 160 8.99 -13.92 -12.50
CA ILE A 160 10.32 -14.16 -11.92
C ILE A 160 10.40 -15.55 -11.27
N THR A 161 9.37 -15.98 -10.57
CA THR A 161 9.38 -17.26 -9.84
C THR A 161 9.41 -18.46 -10.77
N VAL A 162 8.61 -18.43 -11.84
CA VAL A 162 8.51 -19.53 -12.82
C VAL A 162 9.40 -19.34 -14.03
N LYS A 163 10.22 -18.25 -14.06
CA LYS A 163 11.15 -17.90 -15.14
C LYS A 163 10.44 -17.75 -16.49
N ASN A 164 9.34 -17.01 -16.52
CA ASN A 164 8.57 -16.75 -17.72
C ASN A 164 8.46 -15.23 -17.99
N ASP A 165 9.23 -14.74 -18.93
CA ASP A 165 9.32 -13.32 -19.29
C ASP A 165 8.05 -12.80 -19.98
N GLU A 166 7.17 -13.67 -20.49
CA GLU A 166 5.90 -13.25 -21.06
C GLU A 166 5.01 -12.57 -20.02
N TYR A 167 5.04 -13.06 -18.77
CA TYR A 167 4.29 -12.46 -17.67
C TYR A 167 4.78 -11.03 -17.37
N LEU A 168 6.10 -10.79 -17.46
CA LEU A 168 6.67 -9.46 -17.28
C LEU A 168 6.29 -8.52 -18.42
N LYS A 169 6.39 -8.98 -19.67
CA LYS A 169 6.01 -8.19 -20.86
C LYS A 169 4.53 -7.81 -20.85
N LYS A 170 3.65 -8.75 -20.51
CA LYS A 170 2.22 -8.48 -20.40
C LYS A 170 1.90 -7.55 -19.23
N ASN A 171 2.63 -7.68 -18.12
CA ASN A 171 2.52 -6.72 -17.04
C ASN A 171 2.86 -5.29 -17.50
N ASP A 172 3.96 -5.12 -18.24
CA ASP A 172 4.37 -3.81 -18.74
C ASP A 172 3.33 -3.19 -19.69
N GLU A 173 2.73 -4.02 -20.55
CA GLU A 173 1.65 -3.63 -21.45
C GLU A 173 0.44 -3.12 -20.65
N TYR A 174 -0.10 -3.93 -19.76
CA TYR A 174 -1.31 -3.59 -18.98
C TYR A 174 -1.07 -2.45 -17.99
N PHE A 175 0.13 -2.37 -17.39
CA PHE A 175 0.48 -1.26 -16.52
C PHE A 175 0.52 0.06 -17.27
N LYS A 176 1.14 0.08 -18.47
CA LYS A 176 1.25 1.28 -19.31
C LYS A 176 -0.11 1.74 -19.83
N GLU A 177 -1.00 0.80 -20.20
CA GLU A 177 -2.39 1.13 -20.58
C GLU A 177 -3.10 1.89 -19.42
N CYS A 178 -2.98 1.39 -18.18
CA CYS A 178 -3.55 2.05 -17.02
C CYS A 178 -2.88 3.41 -16.75
N TYR A 179 -1.56 3.49 -16.87
CA TYR A 179 -0.81 4.73 -16.74
C TYR A 179 -1.29 5.78 -17.76
N ASP A 180 -1.38 5.42 -19.03
CA ASP A 180 -1.81 6.35 -20.09
C ASP A 180 -3.26 6.79 -19.92
N LEU A 181 -4.11 5.93 -19.34
CA LEU A 181 -5.51 6.23 -19.08
C LEU A 181 -5.74 7.13 -17.88
N LEU A 182 -5.02 6.92 -16.76
CA LEU A 182 -5.37 7.46 -15.44
C LEU A 182 -4.33 8.40 -14.83
N TYR A 183 -3.07 8.37 -15.31
CA TYR A 183 -2.03 9.20 -14.73
C TYR A 183 -2.11 10.65 -15.22
N ASN A 184 -2.30 11.55 -14.27
CA ASN A 184 -2.23 12.98 -14.56
C ASN A 184 -0.78 13.48 -14.43
N ARG A 185 -0.17 13.85 -15.56
CA ARG A 185 1.25 14.26 -15.62
C ARG A 185 1.52 15.59 -14.93
N GLU A 186 0.55 16.49 -14.88
CA GLU A 186 0.67 17.78 -14.20
C GLU A 186 0.70 17.59 -12.67
N GLU A 187 -0.27 16.83 -12.16
CA GLU A 187 -0.40 16.56 -10.73
C GLU A 187 0.49 15.40 -10.25
N ARG A 188 1.02 14.58 -11.16
CA ARG A 188 1.81 13.37 -10.85
C ARG A 188 1.09 12.39 -9.94
N LEU A 189 -0.21 12.26 -10.16
CA LEU A 189 -1.13 11.41 -9.40
C LEU A 189 -2.05 10.65 -10.35
N PHE A 190 -2.57 9.51 -9.87
CA PHE A 190 -3.55 8.72 -10.60
C PHE A 190 -4.98 9.12 -10.22
N ALA A 191 -5.82 9.38 -11.22
CA ALA A 191 -7.26 9.31 -11.05
C ALA A 191 -7.66 7.87 -10.67
N ARG A 192 -8.77 7.70 -9.91
CA ARG A 192 -9.17 6.36 -9.50
C ARG A 192 -9.57 5.50 -10.69
N ASP A 193 -10.38 6.04 -11.59
CA ASP A 193 -10.83 5.48 -12.86
C ASP A 193 -11.29 6.59 -13.80
N LEU A 194 -11.83 6.23 -14.97
CA LEU A 194 -12.32 7.19 -15.98
C LEU A 194 -13.41 8.15 -15.47
N GLY A 195 -14.12 7.80 -14.40
CA GLY A 195 -15.10 8.68 -13.78
C GLY A 195 -14.49 9.86 -13.01
N TYR A 196 -13.16 9.85 -12.81
CA TYR A 196 -12.38 10.91 -12.13
C TYR A 196 -11.36 11.58 -13.05
N VAL A 197 -11.29 11.20 -14.32
CA VAL A 197 -10.51 11.88 -15.35
C VAL A 197 -11.31 13.04 -15.89
N ILE A 198 -10.77 14.27 -15.84
CA ILE A 198 -11.44 15.47 -16.35
C ILE A 198 -11.46 15.45 -17.89
N LYS A 199 -12.63 15.61 -18.46
CA LYS A 199 -12.91 15.57 -19.90
C LYS A 199 -13.39 16.92 -20.44
N ASN A 200 -13.54 17.92 -19.56
CA ASN A 200 -14.13 19.22 -19.83
C ASN A 200 -15.59 19.14 -20.29
N ASP A 201 -16.35 18.27 -19.64
CA ASP A 201 -17.77 18.10 -19.85
C ASP A 201 -18.58 18.29 -18.53
N ASP A 202 -19.91 18.27 -18.60
CA ASP A 202 -20.83 18.46 -17.49
C ASP A 202 -20.86 17.30 -16.47
N LYS A 203 -20.17 16.19 -16.77
CA LYS A 203 -20.04 15.01 -15.89
C LYS A 203 -18.77 15.02 -15.08
N ASP A 204 -17.90 15.99 -15.31
CA ASP A 204 -16.65 16.11 -14.58
C ASP A 204 -16.89 16.34 -13.08
N ARG A 205 -16.15 15.62 -12.27
CA ARG A 205 -16.24 15.64 -10.80
C ARG A 205 -15.07 16.43 -10.22
N TRP A 206 -15.42 17.37 -9.36
CA TRP A 206 -14.45 18.27 -8.71
C TRP A 206 -14.56 18.21 -7.20
N GLU A 207 -13.46 18.49 -6.50
CA GLU A 207 -13.46 18.73 -5.07
C GLU A 207 -14.17 20.06 -4.74
N ALA A 208 -14.52 20.24 -3.46
CA ALA A 208 -15.17 21.45 -3.00
C ALA A 208 -14.34 22.72 -3.22
N ASN A 209 -13.01 22.62 -3.23
CA ASN A 209 -12.10 23.71 -3.53
C ASN A 209 -11.85 23.92 -5.05
N GLY A 210 -12.57 23.22 -5.91
CA GLY A 210 -12.46 23.34 -7.37
C GLY A 210 -11.28 22.57 -7.98
N LYS A 211 -10.57 21.73 -7.20
CA LYS A 211 -9.48 20.91 -7.71
C LYS A 211 -9.97 19.51 -8.17
N ARG A 212 -9.11 18.83 -8.95
CA ARG A 212 -9.35 17.44 -9.38
C ARG A 212 -9.36 16.50 -8.17
N ILE A 213 -10.15 15.44 -8.24
CA ILE A 213 -10.23 14.41 -7.20
C ILE A 213 -9.09 13.41 -7.37
N PHE A 214 -8.17 13.38 -6.40
CA PHE A 214 -7.15 12.34 -6.28
C PHE A 214 -7.22 11.69 -4.91
N TRP A 215 -7.70 10.46 -4.92
CA TRP A 215 -7.92 9.68 -3.70
C TRP A 215 -6.61 9.16 -3.10
N SER A 216 -6.41 9.42 -1.80
CA SER A 216 -5.19 9.06 -1.08
C SER A 216 -4.91 7.56 -1.12
N ARG A 217 -5.87 6.72 -0.74
CA ARG A 217 -5.69 5.26 -0.77
C ARG A 217 -5.48 4.73 -2.18
N GLY A 218 -6.16 5.25 -3.19
CA GLY A 218 -5.93 4.88 -4.59
C GLY A 218 -4.47 5.10 -5.01
N ASN A 219 -3.94 6.29 -4.74
CA ASN A 219 -2.53 6.61 -4.99
C ASN A 219 -1.57 5.83 -4.06
N GLY A 220 -2.00 5.50 -2.85
CA GLY A 220 -1.29 4.61 -1.94
C GLY A 220 -1.11 3.20 -2.51
N TRP A 221 -2.18 2.64 -3.10
CA TRP A 221 -2.11 1.37 -3.81
C TRP A 221 -1.09 1.40 -4.94
N VAL A 222 -1.10 2.46 -5.77
CA VAL A 222 -0.13 2.60 -6.86
C VAL A 222 1.30 2.63 -6.34
N MET A 223 1.58 3.45 -5.32
CA MET A 223 2.92 3.55 -4.73
C MET A 223 3.37 2.21 -4.11
N GLY A 224 2.49 1.53 -3.39
CA GLY A 224 2.76 0.20 -2.85
C GLY A 224 3.00 -0.84 -3.94
N GLY A 225 2.22 -0.80 -5.01
CA GLY A 225 2.37 -1.66 -6.19
C GLY A 225 3.71 -1.47 -6.90
N LEU A 226 4.12 -0.21 -7.10
CA LEU A 226 5.42 0.14 -7.69
C LEU A 226 6.58 -0.45 -6.87
N VAL A 227 6.52 -0.38 -5.53
CA VAL A 227 7.52 -1.02 -4.68
C VAL A 227 7.57 -2.53 -4.90
N ARG A 228 6.39 -3.18 -4.94
CA ARG A 228 6.32 -4.63 -5.11
C ARG A 228 6.83 -5.10 -6.47
N ILE A 229 6.61 -4.31 -7.52
CA ILE A 229 7.17 -4.52 -8.86
C ILE A 229 8.70 -4.32 -8.82
N LEU A 230 9.17 -3.19 -8.31
CA LEU A 230 10.59 -2.83 -8.30
C LEU A 230 11.44 -3.74 -7.39
N LYS A 231 10.87 -4.35 -6.36
CA LYS A 231 11.53 -5.39 -5.56
C LYS A 231 11.85 -6.65 -6.35
N GLU A 232 11.03 -6.98 -7.33
CA GLU A 232 11.14 -8.22 -8.11
C GLU A 232 11.94 -8.06 -9.41
N LEU A 233 11.78 -6.92 -10.10
CA LEU A 233 12.42 -6.72 -11.40
C LEU A 233 13.94 -6.68 -11.28
N PRO A 234 14.69 -7.38 -12.16
CA PRO A 234 16.12 -7.24 -12.27
C PRO A 234 16.55 -5.79 -12.48
N LYS A 235 17.76 -5.42 -12.04
CA LYS A 235 18.28 -4.05 -12.17
C LYS A 235 18.46 -3.63 -13.64
N ASP A 236 18.77 -4.58 -14.50
CA ASP A 236 18.97 -4.43 -15.94
C ASP A 236 17.69 -4.67 -16.78
N TYR A 237 16.54 -4.86 -16.14
CA TYR A 237 15.28 -5.07 -16.87
C TYR A 237 14.94 -3.82 -17.71
N PRO A 238 14.69 -3.94 -19.03
CA PRO A 238 14.60 -2.79 -19.93
C PRO A 238 13.56 -1.74 -19.56
N VAL A 239 12.42 -2.15 -18.97
CA VAL A 239 11.33 -1.25 -18.59
C VAL A 239 11.45 -0.74 -17.14
N ARG A 240 12.40 -1.25 -16.35
CA ARG A 240 12.61 -0.81 -14.97
C ARG A 240 12.78 0.71 -14.82
N PRO A 241 13.52 1.44 -15.69
CA PRO A 241 13.65 2.89 -15.59
C PRO A 241 12.31 3.65 -15.65
N PHE A 242 11.33 3.13 -16.39
CA PHE A 242 9.97 3.71 -16.41
C PHE A 242 9.31 3.64 -15.02
N TYR A 243 9.36 2.48 -14.36
CA TYR A 243 8.79 2.30 -13.02
C TYR A 243 9.52 3.16 -11.98
N GLU A 244 10.85 3.24 -12.06
CA GLU A 244 11.65 4.06 -11.15
C GLU A 244 11.37 5.56 -11.32
N GLN A 245 11.19 6.04 -12.56
CA GLN A 245 10.88 7.44 -12.81
C GLN A 245 9.47 7.77 -12.32
N LEU A 246 8.47 6.95 -12.62
CA LEU A 246 7.10 7.12 -12.14
C LEU A 246 7.06 7.14 -10.61
N PHE A 247 7.79 6.23 -9.95
CA PHE A 247 7.90 6.18 -8.50
C PHE A 247 8.47 7.49 -7.93
N LYS A 248 9.54 8.03 -8.51
CA LYS A 248 10.16 9.29 -8.09
C LYS A 248 9.21 10.48 -8.28
N ASP A 249 8.54 10.55 -9.41
CA ASP A 249 7.60 11.63 -9.72
C ASP A 249 6.43 11.67 -8.75
N MET A 250 5.83 10.51 -8.46
CA MET A 250 4.78 10.38 -7.47
C MET A 250 5.28 10.68 -6.05
N ALA A 251 6.44 10.14 -5.65
CA ALA A 251 7.03 10.38 -4.34
C ALA A 251 7.25 11.89 -4.07
N ALA A 252 7.79 12.62 -5.06
CA ALA A 252 7.99 14.06 -4.95
C ALA A 252 6.67 14.84 -4.76
N LYS A 253 5.60 14.42 -5.47
CA LYS A 253 4.28 15.02 -5.27
C LYS A 253 3.70 14.67 -3.90
N ILE A 254 3.73 13.41 -3.52
CA ILE A 254 3.15 12.90 -2.27
C ILE A 254 3.72 13.63 -1.05
N ILE A 255 5.04 13.81 -0.95
CA ILE A 255 5.62 14.49 0.22
C ILE A 255 5.18 15.95 0.34
N SER A 256 4.88 16.62 -0.78
CA SER A 256 4.37 18.01 -0.77
C SER A 256 2.94 18.13 -0.23
N LEU A 257 2.22 17.02 -0.09
CA LEU A 257 0.82 16.95 0.34
C LEU A 257 0.66 16.40 1.77
N GLN A 258 1.78 16.06 2.46
CA GLN A 258 1.73 15.60 3.85
C GLN A 258 1.22 16.71 4.77
N GLN A 259 0.27 16.39 5.64
CA GLN A 259 -0.28 17.35 6.59
C GLN A 259 0.57 17.51 7.85
N ALA A 260 0.24 18.55 8.64
CA ALA A 260 1.00 18.89 9.84
C ALA A 260 1.06 17.77 10.88
N ASP A 261 0.07 16.90 10.94
CA ASP A 261 0.02 15.71 11.81
C ASP A 261 0.80 14.50 11.29
N GLY A 262 1.39 14.57 10.09
CA GLY A 262 2.20 13.50 9.50
C GLY A 262 1.42 12.52 8.63
N LEU A 263 0.11 12.63 8.53
CA LEU A 263 -0.74 11.80 7.70
C LEU A 263 -1.20 12.55 6.44
N TRP A 264 -1.76 11.83 5.49
CA TRP A 264 -2.49 12.39 4.36
C TRP A 264 -3.98 12.28 4.60
N ARG A 265 -4.75 13.15 3.97
CA ARG A 265 -6.20 13.14 4.00
C ARG A 265 -6.77 12.22 2.93
N ALA A 266 -8.05 11.86 3.04
CA ALA A 266 -8.71 11.00 2.05
C ALA A 266 -8.63 11.59 0.63
N SER A 267 -8.81 12.91 0.47
CA SER A 267 -8.48 13.62 -0.76
C SER A 267 -7.11 14.29 -0.66
N LEU A 268 -6.26 14.08 -1.68
CA LEU A 268 -4.91 14.62 -1.70
C LEU A 268 -4.85 16.11 -2.01
N LEU A 269 -5.78 16.65 -2.82
CA LEU A 269 -5.76 18.05 -3.24
C LEU A 269 -6.80 18.92 -2.52
N ASP A 270 -7.66 18.33 -1.69
CA ASP A 270 -8.63 19.07 -0.86
C ASP A 270 -8.63 18.55 0.59
N PRO A 271 -7.50 18.67 1.30
CA PRO A 271 -7.39 18.15 2.67
C PRO A 271 -8.38 18.80 3.64
N ASP A 272 -8.74 20.06 3.44
CA ASP A 272 -9.60 20.82 4.35
C ASP A 272 -11.05 20.28 4.35
N SER A 273 -11.50 19.74 3.23
CA SER A 273 -12.82 19.12 3.12
C SER A 273 -12.89 17.73 3.74
N TYR A 274 -11.76 17.11 4.08
CA TYR A 274 -11.65 15.75 4.61
C TYR A 274 -10.84 15.74 5.91
N PRO A 275 -11.40 16.24 7.02
CA PRO A 275 -10.69 16.28 8.30
C PRO A 275 -10.39 14.87 8.82
N GLY A 276 -9.26 14.72 9.50
CA GLY A 276 -8.76 13.44 9.98
C GLY A 276 -7.78 12.75 9.02
N GLY A 277 -6.76 12.11 9.60
CA GLY A 277 -5.76 11.37 8.83
C GLY A 277 -6.34 10.07 8.27
N GLU A 278 -6.03 9.75 7.02
CA GLU A 278 -6.43 8.49 6.39
C GLU A 278 -5.26 7.51 6.44
N VAL A 279 -5.38 6.46 7.28
CA VAL A 279 -4.26 5.60 7.65
C VAL A 279 -3.86 4.62 6.55
N SER A 280 -4.78 4.12 5.73
CA SER A 280 -4.43 3.15 4.70
C SER A 280 -3.56 3.75 3.59
N GLY A 281 -3.94 4.90 3.05
CA GLY A 281 -3.10 5.64 2.08
C GLY A 281 -1.78 6.09 2.70
N SER A 282 -1.83 6.64 3.92
CA SER A 282 -0.62 7.08 4.65
C SER A 282 0.34 5.92 4.93
N GLY A 283 -0.17 4.73 5.25
CA GLY A 283 0.62 3.53 5.46
C GLY A 283 1.35 3.08 4.19
N PHE A 284 0.66 3.05 3.04
CA PHE A 284 1.30 2.75 1.76
C PHE A 284 2.32 3.79 1.35
N PHE A 285 2.06 5.08 1.57
CA PHE A 285 3.05 6.13 1.31
C PHE A 285 4.27 5.98 2.22
N CYS A 286 4.07 5.72 3.52
CA CYS A 286 5.16 5.44 4.44
C CYS A 286 6.01 4.24 3.98
N TYR A 287 5.37 3.13 3.62
CA TYR A 287 6.03 1.95 3.05
C TYR A 287 6.87 2.28 1.82
N ALA A 288 6.26 2.97 0.86
CA ALA A 288 6.91 3.28 -0.41
C ALA A 288 8.09 4.24 -0.22
N LEU A 289 7.89 5.33 0.51
CA LEU A 289 8.95 6.31 0.76
C LEU A 289 10.10 5.70 1.55
N ALA A 290 9.82 4.89 2.59
CA ALA A 290 10.85 4.19 3.36
C ALA A 290 11.65 3.24 2.48
N TRP A 291 10.96 2.44 1.63
CA TRP A 291 11.62 1.55 0.69
C TRP A 291 12.50 2.31 -0.31
N GLY A 292 12.01 3.44 -0.83
CA GLY A 292 12.75 4.28 -1.76
C GLY A 292 14.06 4.81 -1.17
N VAL A 293 14.04 5.24 0.10
CA VAL A 293 15.24 5.66 0.85
C VAL A 293 16.19 4.47 1.06
N ASN A 294 15.68 3.34 1.54
CA ASN A 294 16.48 2.13 1.80
C ASN A 294 17.18 1.58 0.55
N ASN A 295 16.66 1.87 -0.64
CA ASN A 295 17.21 1.40 -1.91
C ASN A 295 17.94 2.50 -2.72
N ASN A 296 18.23 3.64 -2.11
CA ASN A 296 18.90 4.80 -2.74
C ASN A 296 18.17 5.32 -4.00
N LEU A 297 16.86 5.10 -4.06
CA LEU A 297 16.01 5.63 -5.14
C LEU A 297 15.50 7.03 -4.82
N LEU A 298 15.37 7.35 -3.52
CA LEU A 298 15.00 8.64 -2.98
C LEU A 298 16.09 9.18 -2.06
N ASP A 299 16.28 10.50 -2.08
CA ASP A 299 17.26 11.20 -1.24
C ASP A 299 16.90 11.08 0.26
N GLU A 300 17.83 10.55 1.05
CA GLU A 300 17.60 10.30 2.47
C GLU A 300 17.29 11.59 3.25
N ALA A 301 18.00 12.68 2.98
CA ALA A 301 17.84 13.93 3.73
C ALA A 301 16.45 14.54 3.53
N THR A 302 15.89 14.40 2.32
CA THR A 302 14.56 14.90 1.96
C THR A 302 13.43 14.00 2.48
N TYR A 303 13.55 12.69 2.28
CA TYR A 303 12.41 11.78 2.47
C TYR A 303 12.34 11.11 3.85
N LYS A 304 13.49 10.85 4.50
CA LYS A 304 13.52 10.18 5.82
C LYS A 304 12.79 10.97 6.92
N PRO A 305 12.88 12.32 7.01
CA PRO A 305 12.07 13.08 7.97
C PRO A 305 10.56 12.92 7.76
N VAL A 306 10.10 12.90 6.50
CA VAL A 306 8.69 12.68 6.14
C VAL A 306 8.23 11.30 6.62
N VAL A 307 9.00 10.25 6.31
CA VAL A 307 8.70 8.87 6.75
C VAL A 307 8.65 8.79 8.28
N LYS A 308 9.63 9.39 8.98
CA LYS A 308 9.63 9.38 10.45
C LYS A 308 8.38 10.03 11.03
N LYS A 309 7.98 11.17 10.49
CA LYS A 309 6.77 11.87 10.90
C LYS A 309 5.51 11.00 10.67
N THR A 310 5.42 10.37 9.49
CA THR A 310 4.31 9.46 9.18
C THR A 310 4.29 8.25 10.12
N TRP A 311 5.43 7.59 10.33
CA TRP A 311 5.49 6.40 11.18
C TRP A 311 5.07 6.70 12.62
N THR A 312 5.47 7.86 13.16
CA THR A 312 5.00 8.32 14.47
C THR A 312 3.46 8.44 14.48
N ALA A 313 2.90 9.15 13.51
CA ALA A 313 1.45 9.36 13.40
C ALA A 313 0.67 8.03 13.20
N LEU A 314 1.22 7.10 12.43
CA LEU A 314 0.63 5.76 12.24
C LEU A 314 0.59 4.97 13.57
N ASN A 315 1.64 5.05 14.40
CA ASN A 315 1.65 4.43 15.72
C ASN A 315 0.61 5.05 16.66
N ASP A 316 0.40 6.36 16.59
CA ASP A 316 -0.62 7.06 17.39
C ASP A 316 -2.06 6.66 16.97
N CYS A 317 -2.24 6.06 15.79
CA CYS A 317 -3.50 5.50 15.32
C CYS A 317 -3.73 4.03 15.72
N VAL A 318 -2.80 3.41 16.44
CA VAL A 318 -2.94 2.05 16.98
C VAL A 318 -3.46 2.14 18.41
N ASN A 319 -4.59 1.50 18.68
CA ASN A 319 -5.15 1.48 20.04
C ASN A 319 -4.42 0.50 20.96
N ASP A 320 -4.78 0.50 22.25
CA ASP A 320 -4.14 -0.34 23.26
C ASP A 320 -4.29 -1.84 23.03
N GLU A 321 -5.28 -2.27 22.24
CA GLU A 321 -5.46 -3.68 21.87
C GLU A 321 -4.64 -4.09 20.64
N GLY A 322 -4.18 -3.13 19.83
CA GLY A 322 -3.45 -3.35 18.58
C GLY A 322 -4.28 -3.11 17.31
N ARG A 323 -5.50 -2.59 17.42
CA ARG A 323 -6.29 -2.21 16.25
C ARG A 323 -5.72 -0.96 15.60
N VAL A 324 -5.50 -1.04 14.29
CA VAL A 324 -5.14 0.11 13.45
C VAL A 324 -6.43 0.85 13.07
N GLY A 325 -6.62 2.03 13.61
CA GLY A 325 -7.80 2.87 13.38
C GLY A 325 -7.63 3.89 12.27
N TRP A 326 -8.62 4.79 12.11
CA TRP A 326 -8.63 5.85 11.08
C TRP A 326 -8.49 5.33 9.66
N VAL A 327 -8.96 4.12 9.39
CA VAL A 327 -8.95 3.53 8.05
C VAL A 327 -10.27 3.81 7.37
N GLN A 328 -10.23 4.50 6.24
CA GLN A 328 -11.42 4.72 5.44
C GLN A 328 -12.01 3.38 4.99
N PRO A 329 -13.33 3.14 5.19
CA PRO A 329 -14.01 1.93 4.73
C PRO A 329 -13.91 1.72 3.21
N ILE A 330 -14.26 0.53 2.74
CA ILE A 330 -14.28 0.18 1.32
C ILE A 330 -15.05 1.24 0.52
N GLY A 331 -14.49 1.67 -0.58
CA GLY A 331 -15.03 2.69 -1.46
C GLY A 331 -14.08 2.99 -2.63
N ALA A 332 -14.52 3.83 -3.54
CA ALA A 332 -13.82 4.20 -4.77
C ALA A 332 -13.43 5.68 -4.83
N ASP A 333 -13.64 6.42 -3.75
CA ASP A 333 -13.45 7.88 -3.69
C ASP A 333 -13.10 8.34 -2.26
N PRO A 334 -12.67 9.59 -2.08
CA PRO A 334 -12.46 10.16 -0.77
C PRO A 334 -13.74 10.17 0.07
N ARG A 335 -13.65 9.74 1.33
CA ARG A 335 -14.75 9.71 2.30
C ARG A 335 -14.42 10.54 3.53
N LYS A 336 -15.48 11.06 4.21
CA LYS A 336 -15.39 11.86 5.44
C LYS A 336 -15.79 11.09 6.68
N ASN A 337 -16.59 10.06 6.52
CA ASN A 337 -17.29 9.38 7.62
C ASN A 337 -16.51 8.16 8.11
N PHE A 338 -15.34 8.40 8.70
CA PHE A 338 -14.55 7.40 9.42
C PHE A 338 -13.86 8.04 10.62
N THR A 339 -13.53 7.23 11.61
CA THR A 339 -13.03 7.67 12.92
C THR A 339 -11.87 6.80 13.39
N ALA A 340 -11.37 7.05 14.59
CA ALA A 340 -10.39 6.18 15.25
C ALA A 340 -10.86 4.72 15.38
N ASP A 341 -12.19 4.49 15.38
CA ASP A 341 -12.76 3.15 15.47
C ASP A 341 -12.95 2.46 14.10
N SER A 342 -12.80 3.20 13.01
CA SER A 342 -12.92 2.65 11.66
C SER A 342 -11.66 1.90 11.28
N TRP A 343 -11.82 0.63 10.88
CA TRP A 343 -10.72 -0.24 10.52
C TRP A 343 -11.07 -1.16 9.35
N GLU A 344 -10.07 -1.53 8.60
CA GLU A 344 -10.11 -2.52 7.52
C GLU A 344 -8.77 -3.28 7.48
N VAL A 345 -8.82 -4.52 7.04
CA VAL A 345 -7.65 -5.41 7.00
C VAL A 345 -6.51 -4.84 6.17
N TYR A 346 -6.80 -4.15 5.06
CA TYR A 346 -5.78 -3.51 4.23
C TYR A 346 -5.06 -2.35 4.94
N GLY A 347 -5.72 -1.67 5.89
CA GLY A 347 -5.06 -0.64 6.72
C GLY A 347 -3.98 -1.24 7.61
N THR A 348 -4.29 -2.36 8.27
CA THR A 348 -3.29 -3.15 9.02
C THR A 348 -2.19 -3.66 8.08
N GLY A 349 -2.54 -4.14 6.89
CA GLY A 349 -1.56 -4.55 5.88
C GLY A 349 -0.57 -3.45 5.50
N ALA A 350 -1.08 -2.25 5.20
CA ALA A 350 -0.25 -1.08 4.89
C ALA A 350 0.67 -0.68 6.06
N PHE A 351 0.15 -0.72 7.30
CA PHE A 351 0.94 -0.47 8.52
C PHE A 351 2.10 -1.47 8.66
N LEU A 352 1.83 -2.76 8.49
CA LEU A 352 2.86 -3.81 8.59
C LEU A 352 3.92 -3.69 7.49
N LEU A 353 3.51 -3.39 6.26
CA LEU A 353 4.44 -3.11 5.16
C LEU A 353 5.31 -1.89 5.47
N ALA A 354 4.74 -0.80 6.03
CA ALA A 354 5.50 0.36 6.45
C ALA A 354 6.54 0.02 7.54
N GLY A 355 6.13 -0.69 8.59
CA GLY A 355 7.01 -1.11 9.66
C GLY A 355 8.20 -1.95 9.19
N SER A 356 7.97 -2.84 8.21
CA SER A 356 9.03 -3.69 7.61
C SER A 356 10.12 -2.91 6.88
N GLU A 357 9.83 -1.69 6.42
CA GLU A 357 10.83 -0.82 5.79
C GLU A 357 11.39 0.21 6.77
N VAL A 358 10.58 0.75 7.69
CA VAL A 358 11.05 1.74 8.68
C VAL A 358 12.10 1.14 9.63
N ILE A 359 11.97 -0.14 9.99
CA ILE A 359 12.95 -0.83 10.87
C ILE A 359 14.37 -0.87 10.29
N LYS A 360 14.51 -0.68 8.98
CA LYS A 360 15.81 -0.68 8.29
C LYS A 360 16.54 0.68 8.37
N PHE A 361 15.88 1.71 8.87
CA PHE A 361 16.50 3.02 9.05
C PHE A 361 17.56 2.95 10.16
N LYS A 362 18.76 3.36 9.82
CA LYS A 362 19.88 3.49 10.75
C LYS A 362 19.86 4.83 11.47
#